data_fb0f3929b6f6ccea8a10f66b375e443a
#
_entry.id   fb0f3929b6f6ccea8a10f66b375e443a
#
_cell.length_a   1.000
_cell.length_b   1.000
_cell.length_c   1.000
_cell.angle_alpha   90.00
_cell.angle_beta   90.00
_cell.angle_gamma   90.00
#
_symmetry.space_group_name_H-M   'P 1'
#
loop_
_entity.id
_entity.type
_entity.pdbx_description
1 polymer ?
#
loop_
_entity_poly.entity_id
_entity_poly.type
_entity_poly.pdbx_seq_one_letter_code
_entity_poly.pdbx_strand_id
1 'polypeptide(L)'
;MWDRLLVDCNIATMDPGVDAPFGAIENGAIGIEGGRIVRVGRRTELAGYQAARVEPLGGAWVTPGLVDCHTHLVFGGDRAHEFEQRLEGATYEEISRAGGGIAATVKATRAASLDELVESARPRLRALMRGGVTTVEIKSGYGLDIETELKMLRAAKALGESETVRIERTLLALHAVPAEFAERREDYVRMALDSILPAAADQALAGAVDAYCEGIGFTLEEVRALFEAAADHGLGIKLHAEQLSNMRGAALAADYGALSADHLEHADEEGVAAMARAQMVAVLLPGSFYALKETKKPPIDLLRRYGVPMAVATDCNPGTSPVLSPTLMMSMACTLFGLTPEEALAGMTRNGARALGLHDEIGTIGAGKAADLCIWRIGRPAELCYWIGMPGPERRIVAGEDA
;
A
#
# COMPACT_ATOMS: atom_id res chain seq x y z
N MET A 1 -23.31 26.14 -6.33
CA MET A 1 -22.52 26.70 -5.20
C MET A 1 -21.76 25.55 -4.58
N TRP A 2 -20.45 25.64 -4.51
CA TRP A 2 -19.63 24.56 -3.98
C TRP A 2 -19.85 24.34 -2.47
N ASP A 3 -19.55 23.13 -1.97
CA ASP A 3 -19.64 22.87 -0.53
C ASP A 3 -18.51 23.56 0.22
N ARG A 4 -17.28 23.45 -0.32
CA ARG A 4 -16.06 24.00 0.29
C ARG A 4 -15.18 24.69 -0.75
N LEU A 5 -14.48 25.73 -0.34
CA LEU A 5 -13.42 26.39 -1.09
C LEU A 5 -12.23 26.61 -0.15
N LEU A 6 -11.20 25.79 -0.30
CA LEU A 6 -9.92 25.96 0.40
C LEU A 6 -9.13 27.05 -0.32
N VAL A 7 -8.62 28.02 0.43
CA VAL A 7 -7.90 29.18 -0.11
C VAL A 7 -6.63 29.48 0.69
N ASP A 8 -5.80 30.36 0.15
CA ASP A 8 -4.54 30.77 0.79
C ASP A 8 -3.66 29.57 1.17
N CYS A 9 -3.49 28.66 0.22
CA CYS A 9 -2.68 27.46 0.36
C CYS A 9 -1.68 27.31 -0.80
N ASN A 10 -0.66 26.51 -0.57
CA ASN A 10 0.19 25.98 -1.63
C ASN A 10 -0.22 24.55 -1.91
N ILE A 11 -0.28 24.15 -3.15
CA ILE A 11 -0.82 22.86 -3.56
C ILE A 11 0.30 22.06 -4.23
N ALA A 12 0.60 20.87 -3.74
CA ALA A 12 1.37 19.87 -4.45
C ALA A 12 0.37 18.92 -5.11
N THR A 13 0.01 19.20 -6.36
CA THR A 13 -1.04 18.42 -7.05
C THR A 13 -0.65 16.99 -7.31
N MET A 14 0.65 16.72 -7.38
CA MET A 14 1.23 15.45 -7.83
C MET A 14 0.78 15.04 -9.25
N ASP A 15 0.20 15.96 -10.01
CA ASP A 15 -0.21 15.76 -11.39
C ASP A 15 1.00 15.94 -12.33
N PRO A 16 1.42 14.91 -13.08
CA PRO A 16 2.52 15.00 -14.01
C PRO A 16 2.25 15.95 -15.20
N GLY A 17 1.00 16.33 -15.44
CA GLY A 17 0.61 17.32 -16.44
C GLY A 17 0.89 18.77 -16.03
N VAL A 18 1.24 19.04 -14.77
CA VAL A 18 1.62 20.38 -14.29
C VAL A 18 3.15 20.51 -14.34
N ASP A 19 3.64 21.43 -15.18
CA ASP A 19 5.08 21.68 -15.39
C ASP A 19 5.70 22.46 -14.20
N ALA A 20 5.76 21.83 -13.06
CA ALA A 20 6.40 22.31 -11.84
C ALA A 20 6.78 21.13 -10.94
N PRO A 21 7.87 21.18 -10.15
CA PRO A 21 8.19 20.15 -9.19
C PRO A 21 6.99 19.87 -8.26
N PHE A 22 6.66 18.61 -8.01
CA PHE A 22 5.47 18.15 -7.26
C PHE A 22 4.13 18.56 -7.90
N GLY A 23 4.09 19.07 -9.14
CA GLY A 23 2.92 19.72 -9.71
C GLY A 23 2.47 20.94 -8.91
N ALA A 24 3.42 21.75 -8.41
CA ALA A 24 3.14 22.79 -7.41
C ALA A 24 2.35 23.98 -7.98
N ILE A 25 1.35 24.45 -7.23
CA ILE A 25 0.60 25.69 -7.46
C ILE A 25 0.69 26.54 -6.18
N GLU A 26 1.45 27.62 -6.25
CA GLU A 26 1.54 28.60 -5.15
C GLU A 26 0.34 29.54 -5.13
N ASN A 27 -0.05 30.01 -3.93
CA ASN A 27 -1.25 30.82 -3.73
C ASN A 27 -2.48 30.22 -4.41
N GLY A 28 -2.67 28.92 -4.15
CA GLY A 28 -3.70 28.11 -4.76
C GLY A 28 -5.05 28.19 -4.06
N ALA A 29 -6.03 27.59 -4.71
CA ALA A 29 -7.33 27.30 -4.17
C ALA A 29 -7.90 26.01 -4.73
N ILE A 30 -8.74 25.32 -3.94
CA ILE A 30 -9.38 24.05 -4.30
C ILE A 30 -10.87 24.17 -4.01
N GLY A 31 -11.71 24.04 -5.04
CA GLY A 31 -13.15 23.94 -4.94
C GLY A 31 -13.60 22.51 -4.81
N ILE A 32 -14.48 22.22 -3.84
CA ILE A 32 -15.01 20.88 -3.54
C ILE A 32 -16.52 20.92 -3.56
N GLU A 33 -17.15 19.93 -4.21
CA GLU A 33 -18.61 19.73 -4.25
C GLU A 33 -18.90 18.23 -4.33
N GLY A 34 -19.82 17.75 -3.50
CA GLY A 34 -20.21 16.33 -3.47
C GLY A 34 -19.05 15.38 -3.17
N GLY A 35 -18.10 15.80 -2.32
CA GLY A 35 -16.92 15.00 -1.99
C GLY A 35 -15.84 14.93 -3.08
N ARG A 36 -16.01 15.67 -4.19
CA ARG A 36 -15.08 15.69 -5.31
C ARG A 36 -14.46 17.07 -5.52
N ILE A 37 -13.26 17.09 -6.04
CA ILE A 37 -12.59 18.31 -6.48
C ILE A 37 -13.25 18.76 -7.79
N VAL A 38 -13.87 19.93 -7.80
CA VAL A 38 -14.49 20.51 -9.00
C VAL A 38 -13.56 21.46 -9.73
N ARG A 39 -12.65 22.09 -9.02
CA ARG A 39 -11.63 22.97 -9.59
C ARG A 39 -10.42 23.11 -8.69
N VAL A 40 -9.26 23.23 -9.31
CA VAL A 40 -7.98 23.55 -8.67
C VAL A 40 -7.24 24.56 -9.54
N GLY A 41 -6.54 25.51 -8.94
CA GLY A 41 -5.76 26.53 -9.66
C GLY A 41 -5.26 27.62 -8.71
N ARG A 42 -4.72 28.69 -9.28
CA ARG A 42 -4.33 29.87 -8.49
C ARG A 42 -5.55 30.54 -7.89
N ARG A 43 -5.40 31.14 -6.72
CA ARG A 43 -6.48 31.84 -6.01
C ARG A 43 -7.21 32.86 -6.89
N THR A 44 -6.48 33.54 -7.76
CA THR A 44 -7.03 34.54 -8.70
C THR A 44 -7.94 33.96 -9.77
N GLU A 45 -7.69 32.70 -10.18
CA GLU A 45 -8.48 31.99 -11.19
C GLU A 45 -9.80 31.47 -10.62
N LEU A 46 -9.85 31.31 -9.28
CA LEU A 46 -11.05 30.92 -8.56
C LEU A 46 -11.75 32.10 -7.88
N ALA A 47 -11.32 33.33 -8.17
CA ALA A 47 -11.98 34.54 -7.69
C ALA A 47 -13.40 34.65 -8.29
N GLY A 48 -14.40 34.84 -7.42
CA GLY A 48 -15.82 34.95 -7.85
C GLY A 48 -16.63 33.66 -7.75
N TYR A 49 -15.99 32.49 -7.54
CA TYR A 49 -16.72 31.28 -7.20
C TYR A 49 -17.25 31.36 -5.77
N GLN A 50 -18.49 30.90 -5.57
CA GLN A 50 -19.14 30.86 -4.27
C GLN A 50 -19.15 29.44 -3.70
N ALA A 51 -18.87 29.35 -2.40
CA ALA A 51 -18.96 28.10 -1.65
C ALA A 51 -19.72 28.33 -0.34
N ALA A 52 -20.36 27.30 0.17
CA ALA A 52 -21.03 27.36 1.47
C ALA A 52 -20.00 27.63 2.60
N ARG A 53 -18.79 27.09 2.46
CA ARG A 53 -17.68 27.27 3.40
C ARG A 53 -16.42 27.73 2.66
N VAL A 54 -15.85 28.86 3.00
CA VAL A 54 -14.55 29.34 2.49
C VAL A 54 -13.53 29.26 3.63
N GLU A 55 -12.44 28.54 3.39
CA GLU A 55 -11.45 28.18 4.43
C GLU A 55 -10.06 28.67 4.05
N PRO A 56 -9.55 29.73 4.69
CA PRO A 56 -8.17 30.15 4.52
C PRO A 56 -7.23 29.18 5.25
N LEU A 57 -6.23 28.65 4.55
CA LEU A 57 -5.26 27.70 5.11
C LEU A 57 -3.93 28.37 5.53
N GLY A 58 -3.83 29.71 5.41
CA GLY A 58 -2.70 30.48 5.94
C GLY A 58 -1.33 30.06 5.39
N GLY A 59 -1.25 29.72 4.11
CA GLY A 59 -0.01 29.31 3.45
C GLY A 59 0.38 27.84 3.64
N ALA A 60 -0.47 27.02 4.28
CA ALA A 60 -0.22 25.59 4.41
C ALA A 60 -0.08 24.90 3.04
N TRP A 61 0.68 23.81 2.99
CA TRP A 61 0.73 22.93 1.83
C TRP A 61 -0.40 21.91 1.86
N VAL A 62 -1.01 21.70 0.70
CA VAL A 62 -2.03 20.67 0.49
C VAL A 62 -1.47 19.64 -0.49
N THR A 63 -1.48 18.37 -0.08
CA THR A 63 -1.13 17.22 -0.93
C THR A 63 -2.37 16.36 -1.14
N PRO A 64 -2.37 15.46 -2.14
CA PRO A 64 -3.29 14.33 -2.10
C PRO A 64 -3.15 13.59 -0.78
N GLY A 65 -4.20 12.94 -0.32
CA GLY A 65 -4.12 11.99 0.77
C GLY A 65 -3.14 10.87 0.44
N LEU A 66 -2.38 10.41 1.44
CA LEU A 66 -1.40 9.36 1.22
C LEU A 66 -2.10 8.02 0.98
N VAL A 67 -1.52 7.23 0.09
CA VAL A 67 -1.99 5.89 -0.29
C VAL A 67 -0.94 4.87 0.13
N ASP A 68 -1.27 4.02 1.09
CA ASP A 68 -0.44 2.89 1.48
C ASP A 68 -0.91 1.63 0.74
N CYS A 69 -0.25 1.32 -0.36
CA CYS A 69 -0.70 0.32 -1.32
C CYS A 69 -0.22 -1.11 -1.04
N HIS A 70 0.38 -1.36 0.14
CA HIS A 70 0.85 -2.68 0.54
C HIS A 70 0.92 -2.78 2.07
N THR A 71 -0.04 -3.48 2.69
CA THR A 71 0.00 -3.81 4.12
C THR A 71 -0.58 -5.19 4.40
N HIS A 72 -0.11 -5.81 5.49
CA HIS A 72 -0.69 -6.99 6.13
C HIS A 72 -1.22 -6.61 7.52
N LEU A 73 -1.96 -5.53 7.58
CA LEU A 73 -2.33 -4.83 8.82
C LEU A 73 -3.22 -5.64 9.75
N VAL A 74 -4.01 -6.59 9.22
CA VAL A 74 -4.90 -7.47 9.99
C VAL A 74 -4.17 -8.77 10.34
N PHE A 75 -3.85 -8.94 11.61
CA PHE A 75 -3.25 -10.17 12.15
C PHE A 75 -3.51 -10.29 13.65
N GLY A 76 -3.45 -11.51 14.18
CA GLY A 76 -3.49 -11.81 15.60
C GLY A 76 -2.10 -11.89 16.24
N GLY A 77 -1.98 -11.54 17.51
CA GLY A 77 -0.73 -11.55 18.25
C GLY A 77 0.25 -10.43 17.84
N ASP A 78 1.49 -10.59 18.25
CA ASP A 78 2.63 -9.77 17.83
C ASP A 78 3.91 -10.62 17.79
N ARG A 79 5.00 -10.03 17.34
CA ARG A 79 6.30 -10.70 17.24
C ARG A 79 7.42 -9.90 17.93
N ALA A 80 7.06 -9.07 18.92
CA ALA A 80 8.05 -8.27 19.67
C ALA A 80 9.06 -9.16 20.41
N HIS A 81 8.60 -10.30 20.97
CA HIS A 81 9.49 -11.25 21.62
C HIS A 81 10.49 -11.89 20.63
N GLU A 82 10.09 -12.18 19.40
CA GLU A 82 11.03 -12.67 18.38
C GLU A 82 12.05 -11.60 17.97
N PHE A 83 11.63 -10.34 17.98
CA PHE A 83 12.56 -9.22 17.77
C PHE A 83 13.63 -9.15 18.88
N GLU A 84 13.24 -9.32 20.15
CA GLU A 84 14.19 -9.40 21.27
C GLU A 84 15.15 -10.58 21.09
N GLN A 85 14.65 -11.79 20.82
CA GLN A 85 15.46 -12.98 20.61
C GLN A 85 16.49 -12.80 19.47
N ARG A 86 16.10 -12.16 18.36
CA ARG A 86 17.03 -11.87 17.25
C ARG A 86 18.13 -10.92 17.66
N LEU A 87 17.85 -9.93 18.50
CA LEU A 87 18.86 -9.01 19.01
C LEU A 87 19.78 -9.67 20.05
N GLU A 88 19.31 -10.67 20.76
CA GLU A 88 20.09 -11.51 21.68
C GLU A 88 20.93 -12.58 20.97
N GLY A 89 20.79 -12.68 19.62
CA GLY A 89 21.61 -13.56 18.79
C GLY A 89 20.96 -14.86 18.35
N ALA A 90 19.65 -15.06 18.65
CA ALA A 90 18.93 -16.21 18.13
C ALA A 90 18.83 -16.16 16.60
N THR A 91 19.08 -17.26 15.96
CA THR A 91 18.96 -17.41 14.51
C THR A 91 17.50 -17.52 14.10
N TYR A 92 17.21 -17.21 12.83
CA TYR A 92 15.87 -17.42 12.26
C TYR A 92 15.42 -18.89 12.38
N GLU A 93 16.36 -19.82 12.23
CA GLU A 93 16.06 -21.25 12.31
C GLU A 93 15.69 -21.69 13.75
N GLU A 94 16.37 -21.17 14.77
CA GLU A 94 16.05 -21.44 16.17
C GLU A 94 14.66 -20.88 16.53
N ILE A 95 14.35 -19.67 16.12
CA ILE A 95 13.03 -19.04 16.31
C ILE A 95 11.95 -19.85 15.61
N SER A 96 12.18 -20.24 14.36
CA SER A 96 11.21 -21.03 13.58
C SER A 96 10.96 -22.42 14.19
N ARG A 97 12.02 -23.12 14.64
CA ARG A 97 11.89 -24.41 15.34
C ARG A 97 11.14 -24.30 16.67
N ALA A 98 11.23 -23.16 17.34
CA ALA A 98 10.47 -22.87 18.55
C ALA A 98 9.00 -22.53 18.29
N GLY A 99 8.54 -22.58 17.03
CA GLY A 99 7.17 -22.29 16.64
C GLY A 99 6.91 -20.79 16.38
N GLY A 100 7.97 -20.00 16.18
CA GLY A 100 7.93 -18.60 15.78
C GLY A 100 7.74 -18.40 14.27
N GLY A 101 8.00 -17.20 13.81
CA GLY A 101 7.87 -16.84 12.40
C GLY A 101 6.41 -16.67 11.98
N ILE A 102 6.17 -16.86 10.68
CA ILE A 102 4.81 -16.75 10.12
C ILE A 102 3.83 -17.72 10.78
N ALA A 103 4.31 -18.91 11.19
CA ALA A 103 3.47 -19.93 11.85
C ALA A 103 2.85 -19.43 13.17
N ALA A 104 3.60 -18.64 13.96
CA ALA A 104 3.07 -18.02 15.17
C ALA A 104 1.94 -17.03 14.87
N THR A 105 2.13 -16.19 13.85
CA THR A 105 1.11 -15.24 13.41
C THR A 105 -0.13 -15.95 12.88
N VAL A 106 0.03 -16.99 12.06
CA VAL A 106 -1.08 -17.82 11.55
C VAL A 106 -1.87 -18.43 12.71
N LYS A 107 -1.17 -19.05 13.66
CA LYS A 107 -1.82 -19.66 14.85
C LYS A 107 -2.63 -18.64 15.64
N ALA A 108 -2.05 -17.47 15.91
CA ALA A 108 -2.74 -16.40 16.65
C ALA A 108 -3.92 -15.82 15.87
N THR A 109 -3.78 -15.63 14.54
CA THR A 109 -4.86 -15.12 13.69
C THR A 109 -6.02 -16.09 13.57
N ARG A 110 -5.74 -17.39 13.47
CA ARG A 110 -6.78 -18.45 13.47
C ARG A 110 -7.54 -18.48 14.78
N ALA A 111 -6.84 -18.33 15.91
CA ALA A 111 -7.44 -18.35 17.24
C ALA A 111 -8.30 -17.12 17.57
N ALA A 112 -7.98 -15.97 16.97
CA ALA A 112 -8.69 -14.73 17.21
C ALA A 112 -10.08 -14.72 16.55
N SER A 113 -11.07 -14.17 17.26
CA SER A 113 -12.38 -13.85 16.69
C SER A 113 -12.28 -12.70 15.68
N LEU A 114 -13.36 -12.48 14.92
CA LEU A 114 -13.46 -11.34 14.01
C LEU A 114 -13.28 -10.01 14.77
N ASP A 115 -13.97 -9.85 15.90
CA ASP A 115 -13.92 -8.61 16.68
C ASP A 115 -12.53 -8.37 17.28
N GLU A 116 -11.84 -9.42 17.75
CA GLU A 116 -10.46 -9.31 18.22
C GLU A 116 -9.50 -8.91 17.11
N LEU A 117 -9.66 -9.40 15.88
CA LEU A 117 -8.84 -8.98 14.73
C LEU A 117 -9.10 -7.51 14.39
N VAL A 118 -10.36 -7.06 14.38
CA VAL A 118 -10.72 -5.66 14.14
C VAL A 118 -10.12 -4.75 15.22
N GLU A 119 -10.32 -5.08 16.50
CA GLU A 119 -9.86 -4.24 17.60
C GLU A 119 -8.32 -4.21 17.71
N SER A 120 -7.64 -5.31 17.41
CA SER A 120 -6.18 -5.34 17.38
C SER A 120 -5.58 -4.57 16.20
N ALA A 121 -6.24 -4.56 15.05
CA ALA A 121 -5.78 -3.86 13.85
C ALA A 121 -6.08 -2.35 13.89
N ARG A 122 -7.14 -1.92 14.56
CA ARG A 122 -7.59 -0.53 14.64
C ARG A 122 -6.51 0.46 15.09
N PRO A 123 -5.72 0.23 16.15
CA PRO A 123 -4.64 1.12 16.55
C PRO A 123 -3.57 1.30 15.47
N ARG A 124 -3.25 0.22 14.72
CA ARG A 124 -2.30 0.26 13.60
C ARG A 124 -2.84 1.11 12.46
N LEU A 125 -4.08 0.86 12.06
CA LEU A 125 -4.77 1.65 11.04
C LEU A 125 -4.81 3.13 11.40
N ARG A 126 -5.22 3.45 12.63
CA ARG A 126 -5.28 4.84 13.11
C ARG A 126 -3.90 5.50 13.18
N ALA A 127 -2.81 4.75 13.38
CA ALA A 127 -1.47 5.30 13.30
C ALA A 127 -1.11 5.71 11.86
N LEU A 128 -1.41 4.88 10.87
CA LEU A 128 -1.24 5.23 9.46
C LEU A 128 -2.12 6.43 9.07
N MET A 129 -3.39 6.45 9.51
CA MET A 129 -4.31 7.57 9.28
C MET A 129 -3.76 8.88 9.86
N ARG A 130 -3.27 8.86 11.11
CA ARG A 130 -2.61 10.04 11.71
C ARG A 130 -1.38 10.48 10.93
N GLY A 131 -0.71 9.57 10.24
CA GLY A 131 0.42 9.86 9.35
C GLY A 131 0.02 10.44 7.99
N GLY A 132 -1.29 10.56 7.69
CA GLY A 132 -1.79 11.15 6.45
C GLY A 132 -2.40 10.15 5.46
N VAL A 133 -2.47 8.87 5.80
CA VAL A 133 -3.09 7.86 4.92
C VAL A 133 -4.59 8.06 4.85
N THR A 134 -5.12 8.18 3.63
CA THR A 134 -6.55 8.25 3.30
C THR A 134 -7.04 7.01 2.58
N THR A 135 -6.12 6.22 2.01
CA THR A 135 -6.39 4.95 1.35
C THR A 135 -5.33 3.93 1.75
N VAL A 136 -5.75 2.73 2.16
CA VAL A 136 -4.84 1.65 2.54
C VAL A 136 -5.28 0.33 1.90
N GLU A 137 -4.31 -0.43 1.40
CA GLU A 137 -4.53 -1.83 1.05
C GLU A 137 -4.32 -2.71 2.27
N ILE A 138 -5.22 -3.66 2.49
CA ILE A 138 -5.08 -4.70 3.53
C ILE A 138 -5.16 -6.06 2.85
N LYS A 139 -4.04 -6.80 2.91
CA LYS A 139 -3.93 -8.17 2.44
C LYS A 139 -4.34 -9.14 3.55
N SER A 140 -4.98 -10.26 3.19
CA SER A 140 -5.08 -11.44 4.04
C SER A 140 -3.74 -12.20 4.09
N GLY A 141 -3.71 -13.52 4.28
CA GLY A 141 -2.49 -14.32 4.16
C GLY A 141 -1.92 -14.83 5.47
N TYR A 142 -2.61 -14.59 6.59
CA TYR A 142 -2.29 -15.24 7.87
C TYR A 142 -3.39 -16.20 8.34
N GLY A 143 -4.37 -16.47 7.50
CA GLY A 143 -5.36 -17.51 7.75
C GLY A 143 -4.87 -18.86 7.26
N LEU A 144 -4.54 -18.92 6.00
CA LEU A 144 -4.11 -20.11 5.25
C LEU A 144 -5.11 -21.28 5.36
N ASP A 145 -6.37 -20.93 5.59
CA ASP A 145 -7.55 -21.78 5.50
C ASP A 145 -8.76 -20.94 5.07
N ILE A 146 -9.83 -21.60 4.64
CA ILE A 146 -11.01 -20.94 4.06
C ILE A 146 -11.65 -19.97 5.07
N GLU A 147 -11.90 -20.43 6.28
CA GLU A 147 -12.62 -19.66 7.27
C GLU A 147 -11.83 -18.40 7.70
N THR A 148 -10.54 -18.59 7.95
CA THR A 148 -9.71 -17.53 8.51
C THR A 148 -9.29 -16.50 7.44
N GLU A 149 -9.00 -16.90 6.20
CA GLU A 149 -8.75 -15.94 5.11
C GLU A 149 -9.97 -15.02 4.89
N LEU A 150 -11.17 -15.59 4.82
CA LEU A 150 -12.39 -14.80 4.71
C LEU A 150 -12.67 -13.95 5.97
N LYS A 151 -12.33 -14.45 7.17
CA LYS A 151 -12.43 -13.69 8.43
C LYS A 151 -11.51 -12.46 8.40
N MET A 152 -10.28 -12.59 7.93
CA MET A 152 -9.34 -11.47 7.79
C MET A 152 -9.88 -10.41 6.82
N LEU A 153 -10.38 -10.81 5.66
CA LEU A 153 -10.98 -9.90 4.69
C LEU A 153 -12.24 -9.20 5.23
N ARG A 154 -13.06 -9.91 6.02
CA ARG A 154 -14.21 -9.32 6.73
C ARG A 154 -13.77 -8.33 7.81
N ALA A 155 -12.66 -8.61 8.53
CA ALA A 155 -12.10 -7.66 9.49
C ALA A 155 -11.62 -6.37 8.79
N ALA A 156 -10.94 -6.48 7.65
CA ALA A 156 -10.56 -5.34 6.84
C ALA A 156 -11.78 -4.53 6.35
N LYS A 157 -12.85 -5.21 5.93
CA LYS A 157 -14.11 -4.56 5.54
C LYS A 157 -14.73 -3.80 6.72
N ALA A 158 -14.84 -4.43 7.91
CA ALA A 158 -15.40 -3.81 9.11
C ALA A 158 -14.61 -2.58 9.58
N LEU A 159 -13.28 -2.59 9.42
CA LEU A 159 -12.44 -1.41 9.66
C LEU A 159 -12.80 -0.27 8.72
N GLY A 160 -12.98 -0.52 7.42
CA GLY A 160 -13.37 0.50 6.44
C GLY A 160 -14.80 1.05 6.66
N GLU A 161 -15.68 0.26 7.25
CA GLU A 161 -17.04 0.71 7.61
C GLU A 161 -17.07 1.55 8.90
N SER A 162 -16.04 1.43 9.75
CA SER A 162 -15.98 2.09 11.06
C SER A 162 -14.96 3.23 11.18
N GLU A 163 -14.04 3.36 10.24
CA GLU A 163 -13.01 4.40 10.24
C GLU A 163 -13.08 5.23 8.94
N THR A 164 -12.75 6.52 9.02
CA THR A 164 -12.78 7.42 7.86
C THR A 164 -11.52 7.24 7.00
N VAL A 165 -11.48 6.15 6.25
CA VAL A 165 -10.39 5.75 5.36
C VAL A 165 -10.93 4.80 4.29
N ARG A 166 -10.41 4.88 3.07
CA ARG A 166 -10.70 3.89 2.01
C ARG A 166 -9.85 2.65 2.25
N ILE A 167 -10.46 1.46 2.24
CA ILE A 167 -9.74 0.19 2.38
C ILE A 167 -9.94 -0.65 1.13
N GLU A 168 -8.85 -0.94 0.44
CA GLU A 168 -8.78 -1.96 -0.60
C GLU A 168 -8.35 -3.30 0.00
N ARG A 169 -8.96 -4.38 -0.43
CA ARG A 169 -8.76 -5.71 0.15
C ARG A 169 -8.19 -6.64 -0.89
N THR A 170 -7.09 -7.30 -0.54
CA THR A 170 -6.38 -8.24 -1.42
C THR A 170 -6.33 -9.62 -0.76
N LEU A 171 -6.74 -10.65 -1.48
CA LEU A 171 -6.61 -12.03 -1.04
C LEU A 171 -5.18 -12.52 -1.28
N LEU A 172 -4.49 -12.93 -0.22
CA LEU A 172 -3.13 -13.47 -0.27
C LEU A 172 -3.10 -14.92 0.27
N ALA A 173 -3.97 -15.79 -0.24
CA ALA A 173 -4.01 -17.19 0.19
C ALA A 173 -2.70 -17.93 -0.12
N LEU A 174 -1.98 -17.55 -1.19
CA LEU A 174 -0.66 -18.08 -1.51
C LEU A 174 0.47 -17.27 -0.85
N HIS A 175 0.41 -17.07 0.47
CA HIS A 175 1.46 -16.42 1.27
C HIS A 175 2.49 -17.43 1.79
N ALA A 176 2.03 -18.54 2.35
CA ALA A 176 2.86 -19.66 2.80
C ALA A 176 2.06 -20.96 2.75
N VAL A 177 2.75 -22.08 2.70
CA VAL A 177 2.12 -23.40 2.87
C VAL A 177 1.96 -23.66 4.37
N PRO A 178 0.74 -23.85 4.89
CA PRO A 178 0.55 -24.12 6.31
C PRO A 178 1.05 -25.52 6.70
N ALA A 179 1.46 -25.69 7.96
CA ALA A 179 2.14 -26.88 8.45
C ALA A 179 1.38 -28.18 8.19
N GLU A 180 0.06 -28.15 8.27
CA GLU A 180 -0.81 -29.31 8.01
C GLU A 180 -0.83 -29.77 6.55
N PHE A 181 -0.32 -28.94 5.64
CA PHE A 181 -0.15 -29.25 4.22
C PHE A 181 1.31 -29.38 3.77
N ALA A 182 2.27 -29.43 4.70
CA ALA A 182 3.70 -29.50 4.37
C ALA A 182 4.03 -30.67 3.39
N GLU A 183 3.40 -31.84 3.59
CA GLU A 183 3.55 -33.02 2.74
C GLU A 183 2.49 -33.12 1.60
N ARG A 184 1.60 -32.14 1.51
CA ARG A 184 0.48 -32.11 0.56
C ARG A 184 0.27 -30.72 -0.04
N ARG A 185 1.38 -30.11 -0.47
CA ARG A 185 1.41 -28.74 -1.01
C ARG A 185 0.38 -28.53 -2.13
N GLU A 186 0.27 -29.49 -3.05
CA GLU A 186 -0.67 -29.41 -4.17
C GLU A 186 -2.14 -29.38 -3.70
N ASP A 187 -2.47 -30.06 -2.60
CA ASP A 187 -3.82 -30.01 -2.04
C ASP A 187 -4.13 -28.63 -1.44
N TYR A 188 -3.12 -27.97 -0.85
CA TYR A 188 -3.26 -26.60 -0.37
C TYR A 188 -3.50 -25.60 -1.51
N VAL A 189 -2.67 -25.67 -2.56
CA VAL A 189 -2.81 -24.82 -3.73
C VAL A 189 -4.21 -25.02 -4.36
N ARG A 190 -4.63 -26.27 -4.52
CA ARG A 190 -5.99 -26.57 -5.01
C ARG A 190 -7.08 -25.97 -4.11
N MET A 191 -6.97 -26.09 -2.79
CA MET A 191 -7.91 -25.47 -1.85
C MET A 191 -7.93 -23.94 -2.01
N ALA A 192 -6.78 -23.28 -2.17
CA ALA A 192 -6.68 -21.85 -2.37
C ALA A 192 -7.41 -21.40 -3.65
N LEU A 193 -7.22 -22.13 -4.76
CA LEU A 193 -7.79 -21.82 -6.06
C LEU A 193 -9.28 -22.18 -6.17
N ASP A 194 -9.67 -23.39 -5.71
CA ASP A 194 -11.00 -23.94 -5.95
C ASP A 194 -12.00 -23.61 -4.82
N SER A 195 -11.52 -23.10 -3.70
CA SER A 195 -12.39 -22.84 -2.53
C SER A 195 -12.21 -21.46 -1.94
N ILE A 196 -10.98 -21.03 -1.59
CA ILE A 196 -10.75 -19.74 -0.90
C ILE A 196 -11.02 -18.58 -1.88
N LEU A 197 -10.42 -18.60 -3.06
CA LEU A 197 -10.55 -17.53 -4.04
C LEU A 197 -12.01 -17.36 -4.49
N PRO A 198 -12.74 -18.41 -4.94
CA PRO A 198 -14.15 -18.25 -5.32
C PRO A 198 -15.00 -17.73 -4.16
N ALA A 199 -14.79 -18.24 -2.94
CA ALA A 199 -15.56 -17.77 -1.77
C ALA A 199 -15.28 -16.30 -1.42
N ALA A 200 -14.09 -15.80 -1.64
CA ALA A 200 -13.76 -14.39 -1.47
C ALA A 200 -14.37 -13.51 -2.57
N ALA A 201 -14.35 -13.98 -3.82
CA ALA A 201 -14.93 -13.30 -4.97
C ALA A 201 -16.46 -13.22 -4.88
N ASP A 202 -17.13 -14.34 -4.64
CA ASP A 202 -18.60 -14.44 -4.54
C ASP A 202 -19.18 -13.54 -3.45
N GLN A 203 -18.44 -13.33 -2.36
CA GLN A 203 -18.82 -12.45 -1.27
C GLN A 203 -18.32 -11.00 -1.45
N ALA A 204 -17.68 -10.66 -2.57
CA ALA A 204 -17.07 -9.37 -2.84
C ALA A 204 -16.16 -8.90 -1.68
N LEU A 205 -15.38 -9.82 -1.11
CA LEU A 205 -14.47 -9.54 0.00
C LEU A 205 -13.09 -9.08 -0.45
N ALA A 206 -12.68 -9.38 -1.68
CA ALA A 206 -11.41 -8.96 -2.26
C ALA A 206 -11.61 -8.35 -3.65
N GLY A 207 -10.84 -7.31 -3.97
CA GLY A 207 -10.76 -6.70 -5.30
C GLY A 207 -9.54 -7.17 -6.10
N ALA A 208 -8.58 -7.82 -5.44
CA ALA A 208 -7.37 -8.33 -6.05
C ALA A 208 -6.90 -9.61 -5.36
N VAL A 209 -6.03 -10.35 -6.05
CA VAL A 209 -5.23 -11.45 -5.49
C VAL A 209 -3.76 -11.08 -5.45
N ASP A 210 -3.02 -11.76 -4.57
CA ASP A 210 -1.57 -11.66 -4.46
C ASP A 210 -0.98 -13.02 -4.10
N ALA A 211 0.29 -13.24 -4.37
CA ALA A 211 1.03 -14.43 -4.00
C ALA A 211 2.48 -14.10 -3.64
N TYR A 212 3.11 -14.94 -2.83
CA TYR A 212 4.52 -14.86 -2.52
C TYR A 212 5.32 -15.79 -3.44
N CYS A 213 5.83 -15.21 -4.56
CA CYS A 213 6.59 -15.92 -5.58
C CYS A 213 8.07 -15.93 -5.22
N GLU A 214 8.49 -16.94 -4.47
CA GLU A 214 9.87 -17.11 -4.00
C GLU A 214 10.24 -18.58 -3.81
N GLY A 215 11.54 -18.88 -3.76
CA GLY A 215 12.01 -20.24 -3.55
C GLY A 215 11.50 -20.90 -2.26
N ILE A 216 11.19 -20.13 -1.24
CA ILE A 216 10.55 -20.57 0.00
C ILE A 216 9.02 -20.39 -0.01
N GLY A 217 8.49 -19.69 -1.00
CA GLY A 217 7.07 -19.42 -1.21
C GLY A 217 6.47 -20.32 -2.29
N PHE A 218 5.87 -19.74 -3.32
CA PHE A 218 5.19 -20.44 -4.40
C PHE A 218 5.94 -20.35 -5.72
N THR A 219 5.82 -21.41 -6.54
CA THR A 219 6.45 -21.50 -7.86
C THR A 219 5.71 -20.65 -8.90
N LEU A 220 6.37 -20.40 -10.04
CA LEU A 220 5.75 -19.69 -11.16
C LEU A 220 4.49 -20.39 -11.68
N GLU A 221 4.47 -21.74 -11.68
CA GLU A 221 3.32 -22.53 -12.13
C GLU A 221 2.13 -22.37 -11.19
N GLU A 222 2.38 -22.40 -9.88
CA GLU A 222 1.33 -22.19 -8.87
C GLU A 222 0.77 -20.77 -8.91
N VAL A 223 1.64 -19.77 -9.09
CA VAL A 223 1.26 -18.37 -9.24
C VAL A 223 0.49 -18.14 -10.55
N ARG A 224 0.91 -18.76 -11.65
CA ARG A 224 0.19 -18.72 -12.92
C ARG A 224 -1.23 -19.23 -12.77
N ALA A 225 -1.40 -20.38 -12.12
CA ALA A 225 -2.73 -20.95 -11.88
C ALA A 225 -3.62 -20.00 -11.04
N LEU A 226 -3.03 -19.30 -10.04
CA LEU A 226 -3.76 -18.28 -9.29
C LEU A 226 -4.20 -17.12 -10.19
N PHE A 227 -3.34 -16.63 -11.08
CA PHE A 227 -3.65 -15.51 -11.97
C PHE A 227 -4.75 -15.88 -12.97
N GLU A 228 -4.72 -17.10 -13.50
CA GLU A 228 -5.78 -17.62 -14.37
C GLU A 228 -7.12 -17.68 -13.63
N ALA A 229 -7.13 -18.25 -12.41
CA ALA A 229 -8.34 -18.29 -11.59
C ALA A 229 -8.84 -16.87 -11.20
N ALA A 230 -7.93 -15.93 -10.91
CA ALA A 230 -8.30 -14.55 -10.61
C ALA A 230 -8.95 -13.84 -11.80
N ALA A 231 -8.44 -14.06 -13.01
CA ALA A 231 -9.00 -13.50 -14.24
C ALA A 231 -10.44 -13.98 -14.48
N ASP A 232 -10.74 -15.27 -14.22
CA ASP A 232 -12.08 -15.85 -14.33
C ASP A 232 -13.09 -15.17 -13.37
N HIS A 233 -12.61 -14.62 -12.26
CA HIS A 233 -13.42 -13.89 -11.27
C HIS A 233 -13.34 -12.36 -11.41
N GLY A 234 -12.61 -11.84 -12.39
CA GLY A 234 -12.45 -10.39 -12.61
C GLY A 234 -11.68 -9.68 -11.50
N LEU A 235 -10.82 -10.38 -10.76
CA LEU A 235 -9.98 -9.82 -9.71
C LEU A 235 -8.69 -9.22 -10.28
N GLY A 236 -8.25 -8.10 -9.71
CA GLY A 236 -6.93 -7.54 -10.00
C GLY A 236 -5.80 -8.46 -9.55
N ILE A 237 -4.61 -8.27 -10.11
CA ILE A 237 -3.44 -9.11 -9.83
C ILE A 237 -2.33 -8.24 -9.24
N LYS A 238 -1.71 -8.73 -8.18
CA LYS A 238 -0.50 -8.19 -7.56
C LYS A 238 0.46 -9.35 -7.27
N LEU A 239 1.73 -9.08 -7.00
CA LEU A 239 2.70 -10.12 -6.71
C LEU A 239 3.82 -9.64 -5.79
N HIS A 240 4.08 -10.35 -4.69
CA HIS A 240 5.38 -10.30 -4.02
C HIS A 240 6.39 -11.05 -4.90
N ALA A 241 7.38 -10.34 -5.42
CA ALA A 241 8.29 -10.88 -6.42
C ALA A 241 9.73 -10.39 -6.19
N GLU A 242 10.69 -11.28 -6.48
CA GLU A 242 12.12 -10.97 -6.49
C GLU A 242 12.62 -10.31 -5.20
N GLN A 243 12.07 -10.70 -4.05
CA GLN A 243 12.52 -10.23 -2.74
C GLN A 243 13.84 -10.90 -2.32
N LEU A 244 13.91 -12.23 -2.42
CA LEU A 244 15.06 -13.02 -1.97
C LEU A 244 15.88 -13.58 -3.14
N SER A 245 15.25 -13.78 -4.29
CA SER A 245 15.84 -14.38 -5.49
C SER A 245 15.14 -13.87 -6.74
N ASN A 246 15.78 -13.99 -7.90
CA ASN A 246 15.11 -13.73 -9.17
C ASN A 246 14.43 -15.00 -9.66
N MET A 247 13.13 -15.08 -9.45
CA MET A 247 12.29 -16.16 -9.99
C MET A 247 11.53 -15.76 -11.26
N ARG A 248 11.73 -14.53 -11.77
CA ARG A 248 11.01 -13.98 -12.94
C ARG A 248 9.50 -13.77 -12.69
N GLY A 249 9.11 -13.62 -11.44
CA GLY A 249 7.74 -13.38 -11.03
C GLY A 249 7.19 -12.06 -11.58
N ALA A 250 8.00 -10.98 -11.58
CA ALA A 250 7.61 -9.70 -12.16
C ALA A 250 7.33 -9.79 -13.68
N ALA A 251 8.10 -10.60 -14.42
CA ALA A 251 7.84 -10.85 -15.83
C ALA A 251 6.55 -11.66 -16.03
N LEU A 252 6.32 -12.69 -15.22
CA LEU A 252 5.06 -13.43 -15.23
C LEU A 252 3.86 -12.51 -14.91
N ALA A 253 3.97 -11.69 -13.86
CA ALA A 253 2.91 -10.75 -13.49
C ALA A 253 2.60 -9.76 -14.63
N ALA A 254 3.63 -9.31 -15.36
CA ALA A 254 3.47 -8.45 -16.54
C ALA A 254 2.69 -9.13 -17.68
N ASP A 255 2.89 -10.42 -17.91
CA ASP A 255 2.16 -11.18 -18.94
C ASP A 255 0.65 -11.25 -18.64
N TYR A 256 0.27 -11.14 -17.36
CA TYR A 256 -1.13 -11.13 -16.91
C TYR A 256 -1.70 -9.74 -16.66
N GLY A 257 -0.96 -8.66 -16.97
CA GLY A 257 -1.40 -7.29 -16.78
C GLY A 257 -1.62 -6.91 -15.32
N ALA A 258 -0.76 -7.41 -14.43
CA ALA A 258 -0.84 -7.12 -13.01
C ALA A 258 -0.73 -5.62 -12.70
N LEU A 259 -1.37 -5.19 -11.61
CA LEU A 259 -1.31 -3.81 -11.12
C LEU A 259 0.09 -3.46 -10.61
N SER A 260 0.72 -4.38 -9.86
CA SER A 260 2.05 -4.17 -9.29
C SER A 260 2.84 -5.46 -9.14
N ALA A 261 4.16 -5.29 -9.02
CA ALA A 261 5.07 -6.26 -8.42
C ALA A 261 5.80 -5.55 -7.28
N ASP A 262 5.87 -6.22 -6.15
CA ASP A 262 6.21 -5.65 -4.86
C ASP A 262 7.53 -6.26 -4.34
N HIS A 263 8.38 -5.50 -3.62
CA HIS A 263 9.77 -5.77 -3.21
C HIS A 263 10.81 -5.48 -4.30
N LEU A 264 11.12 -6.44 -5.19
CA LEU A 264 11.94 -6.30 -6.39
C LEU A 264 13.47 -6.15 -6.14
N GLU A 265 13.98 -6.50 -4.97
CA GLU A 265 15.42 -6.40 -4.65
C GLU A 265 16.29 -7.19 -5.63
N HIS A 266 15.76 -8.29 -6.16
CA HIS A 266 16.46 -9.17 -7.10
C HIS A 266 15.95 -9.08 -8.55
N ALA A 267 15.09 -8.10 -8.86
CA ALA A 267 14.60 -7.90 -10.22
C ALA A 267 15.75 -7.55 -11.17
N ASP A 268 15.69 -8.09 -12.37
CA ASP A 268 16.64 -7.84 -13.45
C ASP A 268 16.05 -6.92 -14.54
N GLU A 269 16.87 -6.62 -15.55
CA GLU A 269 16.48 -5.74 -16.65
C GLU A 269 15.32 -6.33 -17.47
N GLU A 270 15.24 -7.66 -17.61
CA GLU A 270 14.15 -8.32 -18.34
C GLU A 270 12.81 -8.15 -17.61
N GLY A 271 12.79 -8.37 -16.30
CA GLY A 271 11.61 -8.16 -15.45
C GLY A 271 11.16 -6.70 -15.46
N VAL A 272 12.09 -5.76 -15.28
CA VAL A 272 11.79 -4.31 -15.33
C VAL A 272 11.24 -3.88 -16.70
N ALA A 273 11.83 -4.37 -17.80
CA ALA A 273 11.34 -4.08 -19.14
C ALA A 273 9.94 -4.66 -19.40
N ALA A 274 9.63 -5.83 -18.83
CA ALA A 274 8.29 -6.43 -18.90
C ALA A 274 7.27 -5.57 -18.13
N MET A 275 7.60 -5.15 -16.91
CA MET A 275 6.77 -4.24 -16.11
C MET A 275 6.47 -2.93 -16.85
N ALA A 276 7.48 -2.34 -17.51
CA ALA A 276 7.31 -1.11 -18.29
C ALA A 276 6.31 -1.29 -19.44
N ARG A 277 6.43 -2.40 -20.20
CA ARG A 277 5.49 -2.71 -21.30
C ARG A 277 4.07 -2.92 -20.82
N ALA A 278 3.91 -3.58 -19.67
CA ALA A 278 2.60 -3.82 -19.04
C ALA A 278 2.07 -2.62 -18.25
N GLN A 279 2.84 -1.53 -18.17
CA GLN A 279 2.50 -0.34 -17.38
C GLN A 279 2.25 -0.64 -15.89
N MET A 280 2.89 -1.65 -15.35
CA MET A 280 2.83 -2.04 -13.94
C MET A 280 3.53 -1.02 -13.05
N VAL A 281 3.20 -1.08 -11.76
CA VAL A 281 3.87 -0.29 -10.71
C VAL A 281 4.87 -1.16 -9.96
N ALA A 282 6.06 -0.63 -9.70
CA ALA A 282 7.04 -1.21 -8.78
C ALA A 282 6.75 -0.70 -7.36
N VAL A 283 6.36 -1.56 -6.44
CA VAL A 283 6.10 -1.19 -5.04
C VAL A 283 7.35 -1.46 -4.20
N LEU A 284 7.94 -0.39 -3.69
CA LEU A 284 9.16 -0.40 -2.91
C LEU A 284 8.84 -0.41 -1.42
N LEU A 285 9.49 -1.29 -0.66
CA LEU A 285 9.18 -1.57 0.75
C LEU A 285 10.38 -1.31 1.67
N PRO A 286 10.76 -0.04 1.88
CA PRO A 286 11.98 0.32 2.61
C PRO A 286 11.95 -0.11 4.09
N GLY A 287 10.77 -0.30 4.68
CA GLY A 287 10.60 -0.79 6.03
C GLY A 287 11.05 -2.24 6.18
N SER A 288 10.66 -3.10 5.24
CA SER A 288 11.06 -4.51 5.18
C SER A 288 12.57 -4.63 4.93
N PHE A 289 13.07 -3.90 3.95
CA PHE A 289 14.52 -3.82 3.67
C PHE A 289 15.34 -3.49 4.93
N TYR A 290 14.91 -2.49 5.69
CA TYR A 290 15.57 -2.07 6.93
C TYR A 290 15.47 -3.13 8.03
N ALA A 291 14.29 -3.65 8.31
CA ALA A 291 14.04 -4.58 9.41
C ALA A 291 14.71 -5.94 9.19
N LEU A 292 14.81 -6.37 7.94
CA LEU A 292 15.53 -7.59 7.54
C LEU A 292 17.04 -7.37 7.40
N LYS A 293 17.53 -6.12 7.48
CA LYS A 293 18.93 -5.75 7.25
C LYS A 293 19.43 -6.17 5.87
N GLU A 294 18.55 -6.05 4.87
CA GLU A 294 18.87 -6.36 3.49
C GLU A 294 19.99 -5.46 2.97
N THR A 295 20.78 -5.97 2.04
CA THR A 295 21.90 -5.23 1.45
C THR A 295 21.71 -4.99 -0.05
N LYS A 296 20.95 -5.83 -0.74
CA LYS A 296 20.64 -5.68 -2.15
C LYS A 296 19.37 -4.84 -2.31
N LYS A 297 19.53 -3.71 -2.99
CA LYS A 297 18.45 -2.74 -3.21
C LYS A 297 17.66 -3.07 -4.47
N PRO A 298 16.37 -2.69 -4.55
CA PRO A 298 15.64 -2.69 -5.81
C PRO A 298 16.41 -1.90 -6.90
N PRO A 299 16.29 -2.27 -8.18
CA PRO A 299 17.06 -1.68 -9.28
C PRO A 299 16.51 -0.31 -9.71
N ILE A 300 16.59 0.69 -8.84
CA ILE A 300 16.00 2.03 -9.01
C ILE A 300 16.39 2.68 -10.34
N ASP A 301 17.68 2.57 -10.74
CA ASP A 301 18.15 3.17 -11.98
C ASP A 301 17.55 2.48 -13.22
N LEU A 302 17.28 1.19 -13.16
CA LEU A 302 16.56 0.48 -14.23
C LEU A 302 15.09 0.92 -14.27
N LEU A 303 14.42 0.98 -13.11
CA LEU A 303 13.03 1.44 -13.03
C LEU A 303 12.87 2.85 -13.61
N ARG A 304 13.78 3.78 -13.28
CA ARG A 304 13.82 5.13 -13.90
C ARG A 304 14.06 5.08 -15.40
N ARG A 305 15.06 4.32 -15.85
CA ARG A 305 15.42 4.21 -17.27
C ARG A 305 14.26 3.71 -18.11
N TYR A 306 13.52 2.74 -17.61
CA TYR A 306 12.38 2.16 -18.32
C TYR A 306 11.06 2.90 -18.06
N GLY A 307 11.05 3.92 -17.19
CA GLY A 307 9.85 4.70 -16.86
C GLY A 307 8.81 3.94 -16.08
N VAL A 308 9.22 2.91 -15.31
CA VAL A 308 8.31 2.17 -14.44
C VAL A 308 7.93 3.05 -13.25
N PRO A 309 6.63 3.31 -13.00
CA PRO A 309 6.20 4.07 -11.84
C PRO A 309 6.60 3.35 -10.54
N MET A 310 7.21 4.08 -9.60
CA MET A 310 7.61 3.54 -8.31
C MET A 310 6.62 4.01 -7.24
N ALA A 311 5.95 3.07 -6.57
CA ALA A 311 5.20 3.32 -5.35
C ALA A 311 6.09 3.04 -4.13
N VAL A 312 5.73 3.62 -2.99
CA VAL A 312 6.34 3.37 -1.68
C VAL A 312 5.23 2.96 -0.74
N ALA A 313 5.43 1.93 0.05
CA ALA A 313 4.43 1.45 0.99
C ALA A 313 5.09 0.99 2.32
N THR A 314 4.27 0.79 3.35
CA THR A 314 4.79 0.43 4.67
C THR A 314 5.12 -1.05 4.79
N ASP A 315 4.46 -1.90 4.04
CA ASP A 315 4.47 -3.35 4.27
C ASP A 315 4.12 -3.68 5.73
N CYS A 316 3.24 -2.90 6.35
CA CYS A 316 2.93 -3.02 7.77
C CYS A 316 2.52 -4.44 8.14
N ASN A 317 3.44 -5.19 8.76
CA ASN A 317 3.26 -6.58 9.17
C ASN A 317 4.04 -6.85 10.48
N PRO A 318 3.72 -7.93 11.22
CA PRO A 318 4.34 -8.17 12.52
C PRO A 318 5.78 -8.69 12.43
N GLY A 319 6.19 -9.24 11.27
CA GLY A 319 7.44 -10.00 11.14
C GLY A 319 8.60 -9.22 10.56
N THR A 320 8.38 -8.65 9.42
CA THR A 320 9.43 -8.08 8.56
C THR A 320 9.33 -6.57 8.41
N SER A 321 8.17 -5.95 8.75
CA SER A 321 8.00 -4.51 8.65
C SER A 321 7.00 -3.98 9.70
N PRO A 322 7.36 -3.94 10.99
CA PRO A 322 6.47 -3.41 12.03
C PRO A 322 6.45 -1.87 12.01
N VAL A 323 6.07 -1.29 10.85
CA VAL A 323 6.15 0.14 10.56
C VAL A 323 4.74 0.74 10.53
N LEU A 324 4.57 1.88 11.21
CA LEU A 324 3.30 2.60 11.34
C LEU A 324 3.40 4.08 10.90
N SER A 325 4.43 4.43 10.12
CA SER A 325 4.70 5.82 9.72
C SER A 325 4.95 5.93 8.22
N PRO A 326 3.99 6.47 7.45
CA PRO A 326 4.16 6.66 6.00
C PRO A 326 5.25 7.69 5.67
N THR A 327 5.40 8.76 6.46
CA THR A 327 6.45 9.77 6.25
C THR A 327 7.85 9.19 6.50
N LEU A 328 8.01 8.26 7.46
CA LEU A 328 9.26 7.54 7.65
C LEU A 328 9.58 6.67 6.42
N MET A 329 8.58 6.04 5.80
CA MET A 329 8.80 5.25 4.58
C MET A 329 9.31 6.12 3.43
N MET A 330 8.75 7.32 3.25
CA MET A 330 9.26 8.27 2.24
C MET A 330 10.70 8.69 2.55
N SER A 331 11.03 8.99 3.82
CA SER A 331 12.39 9.31 4.24
C SER A 331 13.38 8.16 3.97
N MET A 332 12.97 6.93 4.29
CA MET A 332 13.79 5.73 4.06
C MET A 332 13.93 5.42 2.56
N ALA A 333 12.90 5.60 1.76
CA ALA A 333 12.99 5.45 0.30
C ALA A 333 14.01 6.44 -0.30
N CYS A 334 14.03 7.68 0.19
CA CYS A 334 15.05 8.65 -0.22
C CYS A 334 16.46 8.24 0.23
N THR A 335 16.64 7.89 1.50
CA THR A 335 17.96 7.66 2.08
C THR A 335 18.55 6.29 1.76
N LEU A 336 17.74 5.24 1.71
CA LEU A 336 18.19 3.88 1.43
C LEU A 336 18.22 3.57 -0.07
N PHE A 337 17.18 3.96 -0.80
CA PHE A 337 17.04 3.61 -2.21
C PHE A 337 17.47 4.74 -3.17
N GLY A 338 17.61 5.97 -2.67
CA GLY A 338 18.03 7.12 -3.48
C GLY A 338 16.90 7.71 -4.32
N LEU A 339 15.65 7.60 -3.87
CA LEU A 339 14.54 8.33 -4.48
C LEU A 339 14.67 9.82 -4.20
N THR A 340 14.22 10.66 -5.14
CA THR A 340 14.00 12.07 -4.84
C THR A 340 12.78 12.25 -3.93
N PRO A 341 12.67 13.35 -3.17
CA PRO A 341 11.46 13.63 -2.39
C PRO A 341 10.18 13.66 -3.22
N GLU A 342 10.27 14.09 -4.48
CA GLU A 342 9.13 14.08 -5.41
C GLU A 342 8.74 12.65 -5.80
N GLU A 343 9.71 11.79 -6.11
CA GLU A 343 9.45 10.36 -6.40
C GLU A 343 8.84 9.66 -5.17
N ALA A 344 9.36 9.93 -3.97
CA ALA A 344 8.85 9.32 -2.74
C ALA A 344 7.41 9.77 -2.43
N LEU A 345 7.08 11.07 -2.58
CA LEU A 345 5.72 11.56 -2.41
C LEU A 345 4.79 11.05 -3.52
N ALA A 346 5.27 11.01 -4.78
CA ALA A 346 4.55 10.36 -5.87
C ALA A 346 4.29 8.88 -5.57
N GLY A 347 5.24 8.22 -4.94
CA GLY A 347 5.16 6.83 -4.52
C GLY A 347 4.02 6.57 -3.54
N MET A 348 3.82 7.47 -2.59
CA MET A 348 2.72 7.36 -1.61
C MET A 348 1.47 8.16 -2.00
N THR A 349 1.35 8.59 -3.26
CA THR A 349 0.16 9.27 -3.76
C THR A 349 -0.26 8.68 -5.11
N ARG A 350 0.10 9.32 -6.26
CA ARG A 350 -0.37 8.89 -7.59
C ARG A 350 0.06 7.47 -7.98
N ASN A 351 1.29 7.06 -7.62
CA ASN A 351 1.78 5.73 -7.96
C ASN A 351 1.19 4.66 -7.04
N GLY A 352 1.01 4.96 -5.74
CA GLY A 352 0.26 4.11 -4.82
C GLY A 352 -1.19 3.90 -5.27
N ALA A 353 -1.87 4.97 -5.71
CA ALA A 353 -3.20 4.89 -6.28
C ALA A 353 -3.23 4.01 -7.55
N ARG A 354 -2.21 4.13 -8.41
CA ARG A 354 -2.08 3.30 -9.61
C ARG A 354 -1.85 1.83 -9.28
N ALA A 355 -1.05 1.52 -8.26
CA ALA A 355 -0.82 0.16 -7.77
C ALA A 355 -2.09 -0.52 -7.21
N LEU A 356 -3.14 0.26 -6.94
CA LEU A 356 -4.47 -0.20 -6.51
C LEU A 356 -5.53 -0.11 -7.61
N GLY A 357 -5.17 0.34 -8.82
CA GLY A 357 -6.14 0.57 -9.90
C GLY A 357 -7.05 1.78 -9.70
N LEU A 358 -6.71 2.68 -8.76
CA LEU A 358 -7.54 3.83 -8.35
C LEU A 358 -7.05 5.17 -8.91
N HIS A 359 -6.12 5.16 -9.88
CA HIS A 359 -5.48 6.38 -10.37
C HIS A 359 -6.44 7.38 -11.04
N ASP A 360 -7.61 6.95 -11.48
CA ASP A 360 -8.65 7.82 -12.00
C ASP A 360 -9.46 8.52 -10.88
N GLU A 361 -9.48 7.96 -9.68
CA GLU A 361 -10.27 8.43 -8.55
C GLU A 361 -9.48 9.27 -7.54
N ILE A 362 -8.22 8.88 -7.26
CA ILE A 362 -7.40 9.47 -6.19
C ILE A 362 -5.93 9.63 -6.63
N GLY A 363 -5.09 10.10 -5.73
CA GLY A 363 -3.62 10.15 -5.88
C GLY A 363 -3.07 11.43 -6.49
N THR A 364 -3.91 12.26 -7.09
CA THR A 364 -3.56 13.62 -7.55
C THR A 364 -4.66 14.62 -7.18
N ILE A 365 -4.31 15.91 -7.07
CA ILE A 365 -5.30 16.98 -6.89
C ILE A 365 -5.67 17.52 -8.26
N GLY A 366 -6.79 17.04 -8.80
CA GLY A 366 -7.31 17.42 -10.12
C GLY A 366 -8.84 17.40 -10.15
N ALA A 367 -9.44 18.13 -11.08
CA ALA A 367 -10.89 18.17 -11.24
C ALA A 367 -11.44 16.74 -11.54
N GLY A 368 -12.55 16.40 -10.89
CA GLY A 368 -13.20 15.08 -10.98
C GLY A 368 -12.70 14.05 -9.96
N LYS A 369 -11.52 14.24 -9.36
CA LYS A 369 -10.97 13.33 -8.34
C LYS A 369 -11.71 13.47 -7.01
N ALA A 370 -11.67 12.41 -6.20
CA ALA A 370 -12.13 12.49 -4.81
C ALA A 370 -11.32 13.54 -4.04
N ALA A 371 -11.98 14.28 -3.20
CA ALA A 371 -11.33 15.27 -2.35
C ALA A 371 -10.71 14.61 -1.11
N ASP A 372 -9.73 13.70 -1.36
CA ASP A 372 -8.90 13.05 -0.36
C ASP A 372 -7.59 13.84 -0.27
N LEU A 373 -7.43 14.64 0.80
CA LEU A 373 -6.38 15.65 0.91
C LEU A 373 -5.72 15.60 2.29
N CYS A 374 -4.43 16.01 2.33
CA CYS A 374 -3.70 16.27 3.56
C CYS A 374 -3.23 17.73 3.61
N ILE A 375 -3.42 18.40 4.73
CA ILE A 375 -2.99 19.79 4.97
C ILE A 375 -1.80 19.78 5.93
N TRP A 376 -0.67 20.37 5.50
CA TRP A 376 0.61 20.31 6.20
C TRP A 376 1.15 21.68 6.55
N ARG A 377 1.64 21.88 7.78
CA ARG A 377 2.38 23.07 8.19
C ARG A 377 3.89 22.90 7.92
N ILE A 378 4.25 22.96 6.65
CA ILE A 378 5.62 22.82 6.15
C ILE A 378 5.96 23.97 5.21
N GLY A 379 7.23 24.29 5.05
CA GLY A 379 7.71 25.31 4.12
C GLY A 379 7.79 24.81 2.67
N ARG A 380 7.96 23.49 2.46
CA ARG A 380 8.06 22.86 1.15
C ARG A 380 7.74 21.36 1.22
N PRO A 381 7.22 20.73 0.14
CA PRO A 381 6.83 19.32 0.16
C PRO A 381 7.99 18.35 0.49
N ALA A 382 9.23 18.68 0.15
CA ALA A 382 10.41 17.86 0.46
C ALA A 382 10.60 17.62 1.98
N GLU A 383 10.04 18.47 2.85
CA GLU A 383 10.12 18.28 4.29
C GLU A 383 9.41 17.03 4.78
N LEU A 384 8.42 16.52 4.03
CA LEU A 384 7.74 15.25 4.32
C LEU A 384 8.70 14.05 4.31
N CYS A 385 9.79 14.15 3.53
CA CYS A 385 10.84 13.13 3.46
C CYS A 385 12.05 13.46 4.33
N TYR A 386 12.25 14.76 4.65
CA TYR A 386 13.44 15.24 5.35
C TYR A 386 13.39 15.00 6.85
N TRP A 387 12.26 15.28 7.50
CA TRP A 387 12.11 15.16 8.94
C TRP A 387 11.79 13.72 9.35
N ILE A 388 12.74 13.04 10.00
CA ILE A 388 12.52 11.73 10.61
C ILE A 388 11.62 11.88 11.84
N GLY A 389 10.51 11.14 11.88
CA GLY A 389 9.55 11.26 12.98
C GLY A 389 8.66 12.51 12.91
N MET A 390 8.53 13.08 11.73
CA MET A 390 7.61 14.18 11.47
C MET A 390 6.19 13.84 11.97
N PRO A 391 5.52 14.76 12.67
CA PRO A 391 4.10 14.60 12.96
C PRO A 391 3.29 14.53 11.66
N GLY A 392 2.14 13.89 11.73
CA GLY A 392 1.21 13.82 10.60
C GLY A 392 0.68 15.19 10.15
N PRO A 393 -0.19 15.21 9.14
CA PRO A 393 -0.83 16.43 8.67
C PRO A 393 -1.64 17.09 9.80
N GLU A 394 -1.78 18.42 9.74
CA GLU A 394 -2.67 19.17 10.63
C GLU A 394 -4.13 18.71 10.47
N ARG A 395 -4.50 18.39 9.24
CA ARG A 395 -5.85 17.91 8.91
C ARG A 395 -5.78 16.90 7.77
N ARG A 396 -6.64 15.90 7.84
CA ARG A 396 -7.01 15.05 6.71
C ARG A 396 -8.41 15.42 6.25
N ILE A 397 -8.64 15.33 4.96
CA ILE A 397 -9.96 15.43 4.33
C ILE A 397 -10.14 14.14 3.53
N VAL A 398 -11.27 13.47 3.71
CA VAL A 398 -11.62 12.24 2.98
C VAL A 398 -13.00 12.45 2.37
N ALA A 399 -13.12 12.24 1.07
CA ALA A 399 -14.36 12.52 0.33
C ALA A 399 -14.95 13.91 0.63
N GLY A 400 -14.09 14.93 0.79
CA GLY A 400 -14.47 16.30 1.04
C GLY A 400 -14.75 16.68 2.49
N GLU A 401 -14.78 15.75 3.42
CA GLU A 401 -15.07 15.97 4.83
C GLU A 401 -13.82 15.82 5.72
N ASP A 402 -13.77 16.58 6.82
CA ASP A 402 -12.69 16.47 7.80
C ASP A 402 -12.70 15.09 8.48
N ALA A 403 -11.52 14.45 8.60
CA ALA A 403 -11.36 13.05 9.01
C ALA A 403 -10.28 12.87 10.10
#